data_a80cf64326599a948b924ca58f52b95a
#
_entry.id   a80cf64326599a948b924ca58f52b95a
#
_cell.length_a   1.000
_cell.length_b   1.000
_cell.length_c   1.000
_cell.angle_alpha   90.00
_cell.angle_beta   90.00
_cell.angle_gamma   90.00
#
_symmetry.space_group_name_H-M   'P 1'
#
loop_
_entity.id
_entity.type
_entity.pdbx_description
1 polymer ?
#
loop_
_entity_poly.entity_id
_entity_poly.type
_entity_poly.pdbx_seq_one_letter_code
_entity_poly.pdbx_strand_id
1 'polypeptide(L)'
;TLTVTFGAIIVALLSPSLGVIADRKPIKKRTLRLLTNLGIFSVVVMGLAPFLSVDLKWVCLLIFYVLATCSNNLASVFYNSLLPHIGTEDEMNEISNLGFATGYVGGCVLLIIHLVLLLGSGFADWAFTASMVTTGLWWYGFAIFTFRWIPEPEVENPMEDLSFRDSTKLAISEVMSTLKEYKNFRTLFLYIIAYFLFIDGINSIQTVGAIYFRSEEH
;
A
#
# COMPACT_ATOMS: atom_id res chain seq x y z
N THR A 1 -2.54 -1.78 -17.79
CA THR A 1 -2.73 -0.32 -17.54
C THR A 1 -4.09 0.01 -16.93
N LEU A 2 -5.21 -0.30 -17.57
CA LEU A 2 -6.57 0.03 -17.06
C LEU A 2 -6.84 -0.47 -15.63
N THR A 3 -6.42 -1.67 -15.31
CA THR A 3 -6.58 -2.27 -13.97
C THR A 3 -5.84 -1.48 -12.89
N VAL A 4 -4.61 -1.07 -13.19
CA VAL A 4 -3.78 -0.24 -12.27
C VAL A 4 -4.44 1.12 -12.07
N THR A 5 -4.88 1.77 -13.16
CA THR A 5 -5.57 3.05 -13.11
C THR A 5 -6.86 2.99 -12.30
N PHE A 6 -7.66 1.93 -12.49
CA PHE A 6 -8.89 1.73 -11.73
C PHE A 6 -8.62 1.58 -10.23
N GLY A 7 -7.64 0.76 -9.85
CA GLY A 7 -7.20 0.63 -8.46
C GLY A 7 -6.71 1.96 -7.86
N ALA A 8 -5.91 2.73 -8.61
CA ALA A 8 -5.42 4.03 -8.18
C ALA A 8 -6.56 5.05 -7.93
N ILE A 9 -7.59 5.06 -8.79
CA ILE A 9 -8.76 5.91 -8.60
C ILE A 9 -9.51 5.55 -7.32
N ILE A 10 -9.74 4.26 -7.06
CA ILE A 10 -10.38 3.80 -5.82
C ILE A 10 -9.59 4.28 -4.59
N VAL A 11 -8.28 4.06 -4.59
CA VAL A 11 -7.40 4.49 -3.50
C VAL A 11 -7.45 6.00 -3.32
N ALA A 12 -7.34 6.77 -4.40
CA ALA A 12 -7.36 8.24 -4.34
C ALA A 12 -8.67 8.79 -3.75
N LEU A 13 -9.80 8.16 -4.07
CA LEU A 13 -11.12 8.55 -3.55
C LEU A 13 -11.31 8.16 -2.07
N LEU A 14 -10.76 7.03 -1.63
CA LEU A 14 -10.96 6.51 -0.28
C LEU A 14 -9.93 7.03 0.72
N SER A 15 -8.68 7.27 0.30
CA SER A 15 -7.58 7.62 1.21
C SER A 15 -7.83 8.86 2.08
N PRO A 16 -8.36 9.99 1.57
CA PRO A 16 -8.59 11.16 2.41
C PRO A 16 -9.61 10.87 3.54
N SER A 17 -10.68 10.17 3.21
CA SER A 17 -11.73 9.81 4.18
C SER A 17 -11.21 8.82 5.23
N LEU A 18 -10.41 7.85 4.80
CA LEU A 18 -9.79 6.87 5.69
C LEU A 18 -8.69 7.50 6.55
N GLY A 19 -7.97 8.52 6.04
CA GLY A 19 -7.03 9.31 6.82
C GLY A 19 -7.73 9.99 8.00
N VAL A 20 -8.83 10.71 7.76
CA VAL A 20 -9.63 11.34 8.82
C VAL A 20 -10.17 10.30 9.81
N ILE A 21 -10.63 9.15 9.34
CA ILE A 21 -11.07 8.06 10.22
C ILE A 21 -9.91 7.55 11.07
N ALA A 22 -8.72 7.38 10.48
CA ALA A 22 -7.53 6.95 11.21
C ALA A 22 -7.15 7.94 12.33
N ASP A 23 -7.33 9.24 12.11
CA ASP A 23 -6.96 10.27 13.07
C ASP A 23 -8.03 10.51 14.15
N ARG A 24 -9.29 10.16 13.88
CA ARG A 24 -10.43 10.46 14.78
C ARG A 24 -11.01 9.22 15.48
N LYS A 25 -10.60 8.00 15.11
CA LYS A 25 -11.11 6.77 15.73
C LYS A 25 -9.98 5.87 16.21
N PRO A 26 -10.12 5.21 17.38
CA PRO A 26 -9.13 4.26 17.91
C PRO A 26 -9.27 2.89 17.20
N ILE A 27 -9.16 2.87 15.87
CA ILE A 27 -9.33 1.66 15.06
C ILE A 27 -8.17 1.43 14.07
N LYS A 28 -7.07 2.18 14.23
CA LYS A 28 -5.92 2.13 13.31
C LYS A 28 -5.42 0.71 13.11
N LYS A 29 -5.08 0.00 14.18
CA LYS A 29 -4.58 -1.38 14.11
C LYS A 29 -5.61 -2.39 13.60
N ARG A 30 -6.88 -2.23 14.02
CA ARG A 30 -7.94 -3.14 13.58
C ARG A 30 -8.13 -3.03 12.06
N THR A 31 -8.18 -1.81 11.53
CA THR A 31 -8.36 -1.56 10.10
C THR A 31 -7.12 -1.97 9.32
N LEU A 32 -5.92 -1.63 9.81
CA LEU A 32 -4.66 -2.08 9.24
C LEU A 32 -4.63 -3.62 9.11
N ARG A 33 -4.97 -4.34 10.17
CA ARG A 33 -5.01 -5.82 10.17
C ARG A 33 -6.01 -6.36 9.16
N LEU A 34 -7.20 -5.76 9.06
CA LEU A 34 -8.24 -6.18 8.11
C LEU A 34 -7.76 -6.01 6.67
N LEU A 35 -7.23 -4.82 6.34
CA LEU A 35 -6.72 -4.51 5.01
C LEU A 35 -5.51 -5.40 4.65
N THR A 36 -4.57 -5.58 5.57
CA THR A 36 -3.42 -6.47 5.36
C THR A 36 -3.88 -7.91 5.08
N ASN A 37 -4.79 -8.44 5.88
CA ASN A 37 -5.30 -9.79 5.67
C ASN A 37 -6.06 -9.93 4.34
N LEU A 38 -6.83 -8.91 3.93
CA LEU A 38 -7.51 -8.89 2.64
C LEU A 38 -6.49 -8.87 1.47
N GLY A 39 -5.42 -8.08 1.60
CA GLY A 39 -4.34 -8.04 0.63
C GLY A 39 -3.62 -9.40 0.50
N ILE A 40 -3.25 -10.00 1.64
CA ILE A 40 -2.61 -11.32 1.69
C ILE A 40 -3.51 -12.40 1.07
N PHE A 41 -4.77 -12.43 1.48
CA PHE A 41 -5.76 -13.35 0.89
C PHE A 41 -5.83 -13.20 -0.63
N SER A 42 -5.87 -11.97 -1.11
CA SER A 42 -5.93 -11.67 -2.54
C SER A 42 -4.69 -12.18 -3.29
N VAL A 43 -3.49 -11.96 -2.74
CA VAL A 43 -2.23 -12.46 -3.32
C VAL A 43 -2.21 -13.99 -3.36
N VAL A 44 -2.63 -14.65 -2.29
CA VAL A 44 -2.68 -16.13 -2.23
C VAL A 44 -3.67 -16.70 -3.25
N VAL A 45 -4.85 -16.08 -3.39
CA VAL A 45 -5.85 -16.49 -4.39
C VAL A 45 -5.34 -16.31 -5.82
N MET A 46 -4.60 -15.23 -6.11
CA MET A 46 -3.92 -15.06 -7.40
C MET A 46 -2.95 -16.20 -7.71
N GLY A 47 -2.33 -16.78 -6.69
CA GLY A 47 -1.46 -17.96 -6.83
C GLY A 47 -2.18 -19.20 -7.35
N LEU A 48 -3.50 -19.29 -7.23
CA LEU A 48 -4.30 -20.40 -7.77
C LEU A 48 -4.69 -20.20 -9.23
N ALA A 49 -4.44 -19.03 -9.79
CA ALA A 49 -4.82 -18.71 -11.17
C ALA A 49 -4.31 -19.70 -12.24
N PRO A 50 -3.09 -20.28 -12.16
CA PRO A 50 -2.63 -21.26 -13.15
C PRO A 50 -3.52 -22.50 -13.29
N PHE A 51 -4.24 -22.87 -12.23
CA PHE A 51 -5.08 -24.07 -12.19
C PHE A 51 -6.54 -23.82 -12.64
N LEU A 52 -6.87 -22.59 -13.00
CA LEU A 52 -8.18 -22.19 -13.48
C LEU A 52 -8.28 -22.28 -15.01
N SER A 53 -9.52 -22.37 -15.53
CA SER A 53 -9.76 -22.22 -16.96
C SER A 53 -9.31 -20.84 -17.46
N VAL A 54 -8.98 -20.72 -18.75
CA VAL A 54 -8.39 -19.50 -19.33
C VAL A 54 -9.22 -18.26 -18.99
N ASP A 55 -10.53 -18.31 -19.16
CA ASP A 55 -11.41 -17.17 -18.90
C ASP A 55 -11.45 -16.81 -17.41
N LEU A 56 -11.57 -17.80 -16.53
CA LEU A 56 -11.62 -17.60 -15.10
C LEU A 56 -10.26 -17.13 -14.54
N LYS A 57 -9.16 -17.58 -15.11
CA LYS A 57 -7.80 -17.17 -14.79
C LYS A 57 -7.64 -15.65 -14.88
N TRP A 58 -8.01 -15.06 -16.02
CA TRP A 58 -7.88 -13.61 -16.23
C TRP A 58 -8.79 -12.80 -15.31
N VAL A 59 -10.03 -13.25 -15.12
CA VAL A 59 -10.96 -12.60 -14.18
C VAL A 59 -10.43 -12.65 -12.75
N CYS A 60 -9.94 -13.81 -12.32
CA CYS A 60 -9.33 -13.99 -11.01
C CYS A 60 -8.13 -13.04 -10.82
N LEU A 61 -7.18 -13.05 -11.75
CA LEU A 61 -6.00 -12.19 -11.69
C LEU A 61 -6.36 -10.71 -11.64
N LEU A 62 -7.30 -10.24 -12.47
CA LEU A 62 -7.69 -8.83 -12.49
C LEU A 62 -8.37 -8.39 -11.20
N ILE A 63 -9.34 -9.16 -10.70
CA ILE A 63 -10.09 -8.81 -9.49
C ILE A 63 -9.16 -8.81 -8.28
N PHE A 64 -8.43 -9.89 -8.07
CA PHE A 64 -7.58 -10.02 -6.88
C PHE A 64 -6.33 -9.14 -6.94
N TYR A 65 -5.84 -8.79 -8.13
CA TYR A 65 -4.81 -7.77 -8.27
C TYR A 65 -5.30 -6.39 -7.81
N VAL A 66 -6.50 -5.96 -8.23
CA VAL A 66 -7.09 -4.69 -7.77
C VAL A 66 -7.30 -4.72 -6.25
N LEU A 67 -7.86 -5.82 -5.72
CA LEU A 67 -8.08 -5.96 -4.28
C LEU A 67 -6.76 -5.93 -3.50
N ALA A 68 -5.73 -6.65 -3.95
CA ALA A 68 -4.42 -6.66 -3.30
C ALA A 68 -3.78 -5.26 -3.30
N THR A 69 -3.79 -4.59 -4.46
CA THR A 69 -3.21 -3.25 -4.63
C THR A 69 -3.97 -2.21 -3.80
N CYS A 70 -5.30 -2.20 -3.86
CA CYS A 70 -6.11 -1.29 -3.05
C CYS A 70 -5.88 -1.55 -1.55
N SER A 71 -5.90 -2.81 -1.12
CA SER A 71 -5.69 -3.18 0.27
C SER A 71 -4.32 -2.74 0.78
N ASN A 72 -3.26 -2.95 0.01
CA ASN A 72 -1.90 -2.52 0.35
C ASN A 72 -1.80 -0.99 0.48
N ASN A 73 -2.30 -0.25 -0.51
CA ASN A 73 -2.23 1.22 -0.49
C ASN A 73 -3.08 1.82 0.64
N LEU A 74 -4.28 1.30 0.88
CA LEU A 74 -5.13 1.75 1.99
C LEU A 74 -4.55 1.33 3.35
N ALA A 75 -3.95 0.15 3.46
CA ALA A 75 -3.23 -0.27 4.67
C ALA A 75 -2.07 0.69 4.99
N SER A 76 -1.37 1.20 3.98
CA SER A 76 -0.27 2.16 4.14
C SER A 76 -0.72 3.47 4.79
N VAL A 77 -1.97 3.91 4.56
CA VAL A 77 -2.54 5.10 5.25
C VAL A 77 -2.54 4.87 6.77
N PHE A 78 -3.06 3.73 7.23
CA PHE A 78 -3.09 3.38 8.64
C PHE A 78 -1.71 3.06 9.21
N TYR A 79 -0.86 2.38 8.44
CA TYR A 79 0.51 2.07 8.84
C TYR A 79 1.33 3.35 9.08
N ASN A 80 1.29 4.29 8.14
CA ASN A 80 1.99 5.57 8.27
C ASN A 80 1.45 6.43 9.41
N SER A 81 0.14 6.34 9.71
CA SER A 81 -0.47 7.04 10.84
C SER A 81 -0.05 6.49 12.22
N LEU A 82 0.62 5.33 12.27
CA LEU A 82 1.22 4.79 13.49
C LEU A 82 2.62 5.35 13.76
N LEU A 83 3.33 5.81 12.72
CA LEU A 83 4.72 6.27 12.81
C LEU A 83 4.94 7.33 13.91
N PRO A 84 4.11 8.39 14.04
CA PRO A 84 4.28 9.41 15.08
C PRO A 84 4.17 8.88 16.52
N HIS A 85 3.70 7.65 16.69
CA HIS A 85 3.49 7.03 18.01
C HIS A 85 4.54 5.96 18.37
N ILE A 86 5.58 5.80 17.52
CA ILE A 86 6.61 4.76 17.72
C ILE A 86 7.88 5.32 18.34
N GLY A 87 8.18 6.60 18.14
CA GLY A 87 9.38 7.26 18.64
C GLY A 87 9.16 8.74 18.89
N THR A 88 10.21 9.42 19.34
CA THR A 88 10.23 10.87 19.51
C THR A 88 10.33 11.59 18.15
N GLU A 89 10.03 12.89 18.11
CA GLU A 89 10.13 13.69 16.88
C GLU A 89 11.55 13.65 16.27
N ASP A 90 12.58 13.65 17.11
CA ASP A 90 13.98 13.59 16.68
C ASP A 90 14.35 12.23 16.05
N GLU A 91 13.79 11.14 16.55
CA GLU A 91 14.04 9.77 16.07
C GLU A 91 13.22 9.41 14.82
N MET A 92 12.16 10.16 14.53
CA MET A 92 11.18 9.79 13.50
C MET A 92 11.79 9.63 12.11
N ASN A 93 12.75 10.50 11.76
CA ASN A 93 13.46 10.41 10.48
C ASN A 93 14.32 9.15 10.38
N GLU A 94 15.01 8.79 11.47
CA GLU A 94 15.86 7.59 11.53
C GLU A 94 15.00 6.32 11.46
N ILE A 95 13.92 6.24 12.24
CA ILE A 95 12.97 5.13 12.25
C ILE A 95 12.35 4.94 10.86
N SER A 96 11.90 6.02 10.23
CA SER A 96 11.31 5.97 8.89
C SER A 96 12.33 5.49 7.85
N ASN A 97 13.54 6.06 7.82
CA ASN A 97 14.59 5.68 6.88
C ASN A 97 15.03 4.22 7.06
N LEU A 98 15.18 3.76 8.31
CA LEU A 98 15.51 2.37 8.62
C LEU A 98 14.39 1.42 8.19
N GLY A 99 13.13 1.82 8.39
CA GLY A 99 11.96 1.07 7.93
C GLY A 99 11.94 0.89 6.42
N PHE A 100 12.19 1.96 5.65
CA PHE A 100 12.30 1.89 4.19
C PHE A 100 13.49 1.04 3.76
N ALA A 101 14.68 1.24 4.34
CA ALA A 101 15.87 0.49 4.00
C ALA A 101 15.70 -1.02 4.22
N THR A 102 15.17 -1.41 5.38
CA THR A 102 14.89 -2.82 5.69
C THR A 102 13.79 -3.41 4.81
N GLY A 103 12.78 -2.61 4.47
CA GLY A 103 11.72 -3.00 3.53
C GLY A 103 12.27 -3.30 2.14
N TYR A 104 13.16 -2.45 1.59
CA TYR A 104 13.81 -2.69 0.31
C TYR A 104 14.71 -3.92 0.34
N VAL A 105 15.51 -4.11 1.39
CA VAL A 105 16.35 -5.30 1.55
C VAL A 105 15.48 -6.56 1.60
N GLY A 106 14.42 -6.57 2.41
CA GLY A 106 13.50 -7.70 2.50
C GLY A 106 12.79 -8.01 1.17
N GLY A 107 12.38 -6.97 0.45
CA GLY A 107 11.80 -7.11 -0.89
C GLY A 107 12.77 -7.67 -1.91
N CYS A 108 14.03 -7.21 -1.93
CA CYS A 108 15.07 -7.73 -2.80
C CYS A 108 15.38 -9.20 -2.51
N VAL A 109 15.49 -9.59 -1.25
CA VAL A 109 15.72 -10.99 -0.85
C VAL A 109 14.61 -11.89 -1.37
N LEU A 110 13.37 -11.53 -1.16
CA LEU A 110 12.23 -12.31 -1.62
C LEU A 110 12.16 -12.37 -3.15
N LEU A 111 12.44 -11.26 -3.83
CA LEU A 111 12.47 -11.19 -5.29
C LEU A 111 13.53 -12.14 -5.87
N ILE A 112 14.75 -12.17 -5.30
CA ILE A 112 15.81 -13.06 -5.75
C ILE A 112 15.40 -14.52 -5.56
N ILE A 113 14.82 -14.88 -4.41
CA ILE A 113 14.33 -16.24 -4.15
C ILE A 113 13.29 -16.64 -5.20
N HIS A 114 12.32 -15.77 -5.49
CA HIS A 114 11.30 -16.05 -6.49
C HIS A 114 11.86 -16.14 -7.91
N LEU A 115 12.80 -15.27 -8.25
CA LEU A 115 13.46 -15.31 -9.56
C LEU A 115 14.21 -16.64 -9.78
N VAL A 116 14.99 -17.08 -8.79
CA VAL A 116 15.68 -18.36 -8.82
C VAL A 116 14.70 -19.54 -8.94
N LEU A 117 13.60 -19.48 -8.18
CA LEU A 117 12.55 -20.50 -8.22
C LEU A 117 11.89 -20.57 -9.61
N LEU A 118 11.49 -19.43 -10.17
CA LEU A 118 10.79 -19.35 -11.45
C LEU A 118 11.71 -19.75 -12.61
N LEU A 119 12.95 -19.24 -12.66
CA LEU A 119 13.91 -19.59 -13.68
C LEU A 119 14.33 -21.06 -13.57
N GLY A 120 14.62 -21.55 -12.36
CA GLY A 120 15.02 -22.95 -12.13
C GLY A 120 13.92 -23.96 -12.43
N SER A 121 12.64 -23.57 -12.34
CA SER A 121 11.49 -24.42 -12.68
C SER A 121 11.05 -24.30 -14.15
N GLY A 122 11.67 -23.42 -14.94
CA GLY A 122 11.20 -23.10 -16.28
C GLY A 122 9.83 -22.43 -16.31
N PHE A 123 9.54 -21.58 -15.34
CA PHE A 123 8.25 -20.88 -15.15
C PHE A 123 7.06 -21.83 -14.97
N ALA A 124 7.26 -22.95 -14.29
CA ALA A 124 6.19 -23.90 -13.99
C ALA A 124 5.07 -23.28 -13.15
N ASP A 125 3.83 -23.73 -13.37
CA ASP A 125 2.64 -23.22 -12.67
C ASP A 125 2.73 -23.33 -11.14
N TRP A 126 3.30 -24.42 -10.63
CA TRP A 126 3.51 -24.60 -9.20
C TRP A 126 4.50 -23.57 -8.60
N ALA A 127 5.50 -23.15 -9.38
CA ALA A 127 6.49 -22.17 -8.91
C ALA A 127 5.88 -20.77 -8.83
N PHE A 128 4.99 -20.42 -9.76
CA PHE A 128 4.17 -19.20 -9.66
C PHE A 128 3.30 -19.23 -8.39
N THR A 129 2.59 -20.34 -8.17
CA THR A 129 1.75 -20.51 -6.98
C THR A 129 2.58 -20.40 -5.69
N ALA A 130 3.71 -21.09 -5.64
CA ALA A 130 4.62 -21.04 -4.50
C ALA A 130 5.12 -19.60 -4.24
N SER A 131 5.45 -18.85 -5.29
CA SER A 131 5.88 -17.46 -5.18
C SER A 131 4.78 -16.55 -4.62
N MET A 132 3.54 -16.71 -5.05
CA MET A 132 2.41 -15.94 -4.53
C MET A 132 2.11 -16.29 -3.05
N VAL A 133 2.09 -17.57 -2.72
CA VAL A 133 1.85 -18.04 -1.35
C VAL A 133 2.95 -17.56 -0.40
N THR A 134 4.21 -17.71 -0.81
CA THR A 134 5.36 -17.25 0.02
C THR A 134 5.39 -15.73 0.15
N THR A 135 4.95 -14.97 -0.86
CA THR A 135 4.75 -13.51 -0.74
C THR A 135 3.72 -13.19 0.34
N GLY A 136 2.59 -13.88 0.36
CA GLY A 136 1.57 -13.71 1.40
C GLY A 136 2.08 -14.05 2.79
N LEU A 137 2.80 -15.18 2.93
CA LEU A 137 3.42 -15.59 4.19
C LEU A 137 4.49 -14.61 4.67
N TRP A 138 5.32 -14.10 3.77
CA TRP A 138 6.32 -13.09 4.05
C TRP A 138 5.69 -11.81 4.57
N TRP A 139 4.68 -11.32 3.86
CA TRP A 139 3.94 -10.13 4.29
C TRP A 139 3.30 -10.31 5.67
N TYR A 140 2.63 -11.45 5.90
CA TYR A 140 2.03 -11.74 7.21
C TYR A 140 3.08 -11.86 8.31
N GLY A 141 4.22 -12.52 8.02
CA GLY A 141 5.30 -12.72 8.97
C GLY A 141 5.84 -11.40 9.53
N PHE A 142 6.00 -10.38 8.68
CA PHE A 142 6.42 -9.05 9.14
C PHE A 142 5.27 -8.23 9.73
N ALA A 143 4.07 -8.34 9.19
CA ALA A 143 2.91 -7.62 9.72
C ALA A 143 2.54 -8.03 11.14
N ILE A 144 2.80 -9.30 11.54
CA ILE A 144 2.51 -9.80 12.89
C ILE A 144 3.29 -9.02 13.96
N PHE A 145 4.51 -8.57 13.66
CA PHE A 145 5.30 -7.75 14.59
C PHE A 145 4.61 -6.41 14.85
N THR A 146 4.14 -5.73 13.81
CA THR A 146 3.35 -4.50 13.94
C THR A 146 2.08 -4.76 14.76
N PHE A 147 1.36 -5.84 14.47
CA PHE A 147 0.12 -6.15 15.19
C PHE A 147 0.33 -6.53 16.65
N ARG A 148 1.50 -7.07 17.01
CA ARG A 148 1.77 -7.53 18.37
C ARG A 148 2.42 -6.47 19.24
N TRP A 149 3.34 -5.69 18.69
CA TRP A 149 4.20 -4.81 19.47
C TRP A 149 3.79 -3.35 19.49
N ILE A 150 3.14 -2.86 18.41
CA ILE A 150 2.68 -1.47 18.39
C ILE A 150 1.32 -1.39 19.08
N PRO A 151 1.16 -0.59 20.17
CA PRO A 151 -0.15 -0.38 20.80
C PRO A 151 -1.10 0.39 19.87
N GLU A 152 -2.40 0.31 20.12
CA GLU A 152 -3.36 1.23 19.49
C GLU A 152 -3.13 2.63 20.07
N PRO A 153 -2.85 3.66 19.24
CA PRO A 153 -2.61 5.00 19.77
C PRO A 153 -3.88 5.61 20.34
N GLU A 154 -3.70 6.44 21.37
CA GLU A 154 -4.79 7.27 21.88
C GLU A 154 -5.14 8.35 20.85
N VAL A 155 -6.41 8.65 20.75
CA VAL A 155 -6.94 9.68 19.86
C VAL A 155 -7.24 10.92 20.69
N GLU A 156 -6.59 12.06 20.38
CA GLU A 156 -6.76 13.31 21.13
C GLU A 156 -8.19 13.85 21.09
N ASN A 157 -8.87 13.74 19.94
CA ASN A 157 -10.24 14.23 19.75
C ASN A 157 -11.11 13.15 19.10
N PRO A 158 -11.53 12.12 19.85
CA PRO A 158 -12.27 11.01 19.30
C PRO A 158 -13.67 11.42 18.82
N MET A 159 -14.05 10.97 17.65
CA MET A 159 -15.38 11.12 17.06
C MET A 159 -15.96 9.72 16.81
N GLU A 160 -16.57 9.12 17.84
CA GLU A 160 -17.06 7.74 17.76
C GLU A 160 -18.15 7.54 16.69
N ASP A 161 -19.05 8.53 16.55
CA ASP A 161 -20.17 8.48 15.60
C ASP A 161 -19.81 8.97 14.18
N LEU A 162 -18.54 9.22 13.89
CA LEU A 162 -18.13 9.72 12.58
C LEU A 162 -18.42 8.69 11.48
N SER A 163 -19.40 9.01 10.63
CA SER A 163 -19.71 8.16 9.47
C SER A 163 -18.68 8.35 8.35
N PHE A 164 -18.59 7.40 7.41
CA PHE A 164 -17.71 7.52 6.24
C PHE A 164 -18.04 8.79 5.42
N ARG A 165 -19.33 9.11 5.26
CA ARG A 165 -19.79 10.32 4.55
C ARG A 165 -19.33 11.61 5.23
N ASP A 166 -19.41 11.67 6.56
CA ASP A 166 -18.98 12.84 7.31
C ASP A 166 -17.45 12.95 7.33
N SER A 167 -16.74 11.84 7.39
CA SER A 167 -15.28 11.81 7.21
C SER A 167 -14.86 12.37 5.85
N THR A 168 -15.59 12.02 4.79
CA THR A 168 -15.32 12.55 3.44
C THR A 168 -15.53 14.06 3.37
N LYS A 169 -16.64 14.56 3.95
CA LYS A 169 -16.90 15.99 4.00
C LYS A 169 -15.84 16.74 4.81
N LEU A 170 -15.44 16.18 5.95
CA LEU A 170 -14.41 16.74 6.82
C LEU A 170 -13.07 16.78 6.09
N ALA A 171 -12.65 15.68 5.46
CA ALA A 171 -11.42 15.60 4.68
C ALA A 171 -11.37 16.65 3.56
N ILE A 172 -12.46 16.80 2.79
CA ILE A 172 -12.56 17.81 1.73
C ILE A 172 -12.48 19.23 2.33
N SER A 173 -13.17 19.46 3.43
CA SER A 173 -13.16 20.76 4.11
C SER A 173 -11.76 21.12 4.63
N GLU A 174 -11.05 20.18 5.26
CA GLU A 174 -9.69 20.38 5.76
C GLU A 174 -8.69 20.64 4.62
N VAL A 175 -8.77 19.88 3.52
CA VAL A 175 -7.96 20.12 2.33
C VAL A 175 -8.24 21.49 1.72
N MET A 176 -9.52 21.87 1.60
CA MET A 176 -9.89 23.18 1.03
C MET A 176 -9.48 24.34 1.92
N SER A 177 -9.54 24.20 3.25
CA SER A 177 -9.05 25.23 4.17
C SER A 177 -7.53 25.40 4.05
N THR A 178 -6.78 24.32 4.02
CA THR A 178 -5.32 24.31 3.84
C THR A 178 -4.94 24.95 2.50
N LEU A 179 -5.65 24.62 1.43
CA LEU A 179 -5.42 25.24 0.11
C LEU A 179 -5.68 26.75 0.11
N LYS A 180 -6.66 27.25 0.86
CA LYS A 180 -6.92 28.70 1.00
C LYS A 180 -5.79 29.42 1.75
N GLU A 181 -5.12 28.73 2.64
CA GLU A 181 -4.00 29.27 3.43
C GLU A 181 -2.63 29.10 2.76
N TYR A 182 -2.58 28.73 1.47
CA TYR A 182 -1.33 28.45 0.75
C TYR A 182 -0.27 29.55 0.88
N LYS A 183 -0.69 30.82 1.01
CA LYS A 183 0.23 31.97 1.17
C LYS A 183 1.03 31.89 2.47
N ASN A 184 0.45 31.34 3.53
CA ASN A 184 1.09 31.20 4.83
C ASN A 184 2.08 30.02 4.84
N PHE A 185 1.87 29.04 3.94
CA PHE A 185 2.66 27.80 3.87
C PHE A 185 3.34 27.61 2.51
N ARG A 186 3.78 28.68 1.87
CA ARG A 186 4.35 28.66 0.52
C ARG A 186 5.47 27.62 0.34
N THR A 187 6.37 27.51 1.30
CA THR A 187 7.48 26.53 1.25
C THR A 187 6.96 25.12 1.27
N LEU A 188 5.96 24.81 2.12
CA LEU A 188 5.31 23.50 2.17
C LEU A 188 4.62 23.15 0.84
N PHE A 189 3.92 24.12 0.23
CA PHE A 189 3.28 23.91 -1.07
C PHE A 189 4.27 23.61 -2.18
N LEU A 190 5.38 24.37 -2.24
CA LEU A 190 6.45 24.12 -3.21
C LEU A 190 7.07 22.73 -3.01
N TYR A 191 7.28 22.33 -1.74
CA TYR A 191 7.77 21.01 -1.41
C TYR A 191 6.79 19.90 -1.87
N ILE A 192 5.49 20.04 -1.60
CA ILE A 192 4.47 19.07 -2.02
C ILE A 192 4.43 18.94 -3.54
N ILE A 193 4.49 20.04 -4.29
CA ILE A 193 4.54 20.03 -5.76
C ILE A 193 5.80 19.32 -6.26
N ALA A 194 6.96 19.67 -5.71
CA ALA A 194 8.23 19.04 -6.08
C ALA A 194 8.22 17.54 -5.78
N TYR A 195 7.72 17.14 -4.61
CA TYR A 195 7.56 15.74 -4.21
C TYR A 195 6.61 14.99 -5.14
N PHE A 196 5.46 15.58 -5.48
CA PHE A 196 4.50 15.00 -6.41
C PHE A 196 5.13 14.72 -7.78
N LEU A 197 5.82 15.70 -8.36
CA LEU A 197 6.49 15.54 -9.66
C LEU A 197 7.62 14.49 -9.59
N PHE A 198 8.37 14.46 -8.50
CA PHE A 198 9.44 13.48 -8.29
C PHE A 198 8.92 12.04 -8.18
N ILE A 199 7.89 11.83 -7.36
CA ILE A 199 7.27 10.52 -7.19
C ILE A 199 6.57 10.05 -8.47
N ASP A 200 5.91 10.94 -9.18
CA ASP A 200 5.29 10.61 -10.47
C ASP A 200 6.34 10.16 -11.50
N GLY A 201 7.48 10.85 -11.56
CA GLY A 201 8.61 10.44 -12.37
C GLY A 201 9.13 9.03 -12.04
N ILE A 202 9.33 8.73 -10.75
CA ILE A 202 9.78 7.39 -10.30
C ILE A 202 8.76 6.32 -10.66
N ASN A 203 7.48 6.53 -10.37
CA ASN A 203 6.41 5.57 -10.67
C ASN A 203 6.27 5.34 -12.18
N SER A 204 6.41 6.39 -12.97
CA SER A 204 6.38 6.31 -14.43
C SER A 204 7.54 5.47 -14.97
N ILE A 205 8.77 5.68 -14.48
CA ILE A 205 9.94 4.88 -14.87
C ILE A 205 9.73 3.40 -14.51
N GLN A 206 9.25 3.11 -13.29
CA GLN A 206 8.99 1.74 -12.85
C GLN A 206 7.93 1.04 -13.73
N THR A 207 6.86 1.74 -14.07
CA THR A 207 5.75 1.18 -14.84
C THR A 207 6.10 1.05 -16.32
N VAL A 208 6.66 2.09 -16.92
CA VAL A 208 7.00 2.12 -18.36
C VAL A 208 8.25 1.28 -18.62
N GLY A 209 9.23 1.31 -17.72
CA GLY A 209 10.45 0.51 -17.85
C GLY A 209 10.14 -0.98 -17.97
N ALA A 210 9.26 -1.50 -17.11
CA ALA A 210 8.84 -2.91 -17.17
C ALA A 210 8.17 -3.28 -18.51
N ILE A 211 7.42 -2.36 -19.11
CA ILE A 211 6.76 -2.56 -20.42
C ILE A 211 7.79 -2.48 -21.54
N TYR A 212 8.72 -1.52 -21.47
CA TYR A 212 9.73 -1.28 -22.50
C TYR A 212 10.69 -2.49 -22.64
N PHE A 213 11.23 -2.99 -21.53
CA PHE A 213 12.09 -4.18 -21.54
C PHE A 213 11.40 -5.40 -22.13
N ARG A 214 10.09 -5.56 -21.87
CA ARG A 214 9.31 -6.67 -22.45
C ARG A 214 9.10 -6.52 -23.97
N SER A 215 9.06 -5.29 -24.50
CA SER A 215 8.86 -5.05 -25.93
C SER A 215 10.12 -5.22 -26.77
N GLU A 216 11.31 -5.16 -26.15
CA GLU A 216 12.58 -5.35 -26.85
C GLU A 216 13.03 -6.83 -26.93
N GLU A 217 12.37 -7.74 -26.18
CA GLU A 217 12.64 -9.18 -26.25
C GLU A 217 11.92 -9.88 -27.44
N HIS A 218 11.26 -9.14 -28.29
CA HIS A 218 10.62 -9.61 -29.52
C HIS A 218 11.21 -8.89 -30.73
#